data_50739392934960c9ace28f7b575da096
#
_entry.id   50739392934960c9ace28f7b575da096
#
_cell.length_a   1.000
_cell.length_b   1.000
_cell.length_c   1.000
_cell.angle_alpha   90.00
_cell.angle_beta   90.00
_cell.angle_gamma   90.00
#
_symmetry.space_group_name_H-M   'P 1'
#
loop_
_entity.id
_entity.type
_entity.pdbx_description
1 polymer ?
#
loop_
_entity_poly.entity_id
_entity_poly.type
_entity_poly.pdbx_seq_one_letter_code
_entity_poly.pdbx_strand_id
1 'polypeptide(L)'
;MTATATTKPTMRGGGKNELPPHLDENLLTPRFYTTEFEKAAKTDLEIAREDFDAMFKEMEADYNLKHFDRKASLDRLNELSPKDKAVYESYLVRSVVSEFSGFLLFKEISNRFKKAGRAELGQFFTFLARDEARHAGFLGRALKAEGINVDLPNLGNKRAATFFPLSWVLYSLYLSEKIGYWRYILINRHLKNNPEKACAPLFDFFEPWC
;
A
#
# COMPACT_ATOMS: atom_id res chain seq x y z
N MET A 1 -11.58 7.11 -42.14
CA MET A 1 -11.82 7.17 -40.71
C MET A 1 -10.47 7.02 -40.01
N THR A 2 -9.85 8.14 -39.69
CA THR A 2 -8.51 8.20 -39.04
C THR A 2 -8.73 8.06 -37.54
N ALA A 3 -8.23 6.96 -36.99
CA ALA A 3 -8.21 6.74 -35.53
C ALA A 3 -7.20 7.72 -34.91
N THR A 4 -7.69 8.68 -34.15
CA THR A 4 -6.89 9.54 -33.27
C THR A 4 -6.29 8.68 -32.17
N ALA A 5 -4.98 8.50 -32.21
CA ALA A 5 -4.22 7.89 -31.12
C ALA A 5 -4.31 8.81 -29.90
N THR A 6 -5.08 8.40 -28.91
CA THR A 6 -5.08 9.01 -27.58
C THR A 6 -3.74 8.73 -26.91
N THR A 7 -2.88 9.73 -26.87
CA THR A 7 -1.64 9.70 -26.07
C THR A 7 -2.01 9.58 -24.59
N LYS A 8 -1.64 8.46 -24.00
CA LYS A 8 -1.83 8.18 -22.57
C LYS A 8 -0.89 9.07 -21.73
N PRO A 9 -1.36 9.66 -20.61
CA PRO A 9 -0.49 10.44 -19.73
C PRO A 9 0.55 9.53 -19.09
N THR A 10 1.80 9.86 -19.26
CA THR A 10 2.94 9.22 -18.59
C THR A 10 3.10 9.82 -17.19
N MET A 11 3.29 8.98 -16.18
CA MET A 11 3.65 9.45 -14.84
C MET A 11 5.01 10.16 -14.91
N ARG A 12 5.00 11.45 -14.65
CA ARG A 12 6.23 12.20 -14.44
C ARG A 12 6.45 12.30 -12.93
N GLY A 13 7.40 11.53 -12.42
CA GLY A 13 7.93 11.77 -11.09
C GLY A 13 8.52 13.19 -11.02
N GLY A 14 8.31 13.90 -9.91
CA GLY A 14 8.81 15.25 -9.68
C GLY A 14 10.33 15.30 -9.52
N GLY A 15 11.07 14.82 -10.51
CA GLY A 15 12.53 14.78 -10.59
C GLY A 15 12.96 14.22 -11.95
N LYS A 16 14.23 14.26 -12.24
CA LYS A 16 14.80 13.87 -13.54
C LYS A 16 14.61 12.40 -13.96
N ASN A 17 13.95 11.58 -13.14
CA ASN A 17 13.77 10.16 -13.39
C ASN A 17 12.34 9.91 -13.86
N GLU A 18 12.16 9.66 -15.14
CA GLU A 18 10.92 9.12 -15.69
C GLU A 18 10.79 7.65 -15.26
N LEU A 19 9.55 7.23 -14.99
CA LEU A 19 9.30 5.80 -14.75
C LEU A 19 9.71 4.99 -15.98
N PRO A 20 10.30 3.81 -15.78
CA PRO A 20 10.62 2.92 -16.89
C PRO A 20 9.42 2.68 -17.78
N PRO A 21 9.58 2.56 -19.11
CA PRO A 21 8.48 2.44 -20.07
C PRO A 21 7.55 1.23 -19.84
N HIS A 22 8.04 0.18 -19.16
CA HIS A 22 7.26 -1.01 -18.83
C HIS A 22 6.29 -0.81 -17.65
N LEU A 23 6.41 0.31 -16.93
CA LEU A 23 5.51 0.67 -15.86
C LEU A 23 4.32 1.46 -16.43
N ASP A 24 3.50 0.80 -17.25
CA ASP A 24 2.30 1.40 -17.83
C ASP A 24 1.24 1.64 -16.74
N GLU A 25 0.94 2.90 -16.54
CA GLU A 25 0.08 3.41 -15.47
C GLU A 25 -1.37 2.92 -15.53
N ASN A 26 -1.85 2.62 -16.72
CA ASN A 26 -3.30 2.50 -16.94
C ASN A 26 -3.89 1.11 -16.65
N LEU A 27 -3.08 0.08 -16.66
CA LEU A 27 -3.58 -1.30 -16.55
C LEU A 27 -3.45 -1.90 -15.15
N LEU A 28 -2.50 -1.44 -14.36
CA LEU A 28 -2.08 -2.18 -13.17
C LEU A 28 -1.95 -1.35 -11.90
N THR A 29 -2.19 -0.05 -11.94
CA THR A 29 -2.05 0.80 -10.75
C THR A 29 -3.30 0.71 -9.88
N PRO A 30 -3.13 0.52 -8.56
CA PRO A 30 -4.23 0.50 -7.63
C PRO A 30 -5.09 1.76 -7.74
N ARG A 31 -6.40 1.60 -7.57
CA ARG A 31 -7.34 2.71 -7.59
C ARG A 31 -7.37 3.40 -6.25
N PHE A 32 -7.50 4.71 -6.26
CA PHE A 32 -7.87 5.46 -5.08
C PHE A 32 -9.36 5.31 -4.84
N TYR A 33 -9.76 5.00 -3.62
CA TYR A 33 -11.14 4.76 -3.29
C TYR A 33 -11.76 5.94 -2.55
N THR A 34 -13.02 6.18 -2.82
CA THR A 34 -13.89 7.05 -2.04
C THR A 34 -15.19 6.33 -1.74
N THR A 35 -15.87 6.73 -0.66
CA THR A 35 -17.09 6.08 -0.20
C THR A 35 -18.02 7.08 0.48
N GLU A 36 -19.14 6.60 0.98
CA GLU A 36 -20.11 7.35 1.79
C GLU A 36 -19.55 7.64 3.20
N PHE A 37 -18.51 8.48 3.30
CA PHE A 37 -17.79 8.72 4.56
C PHE A 37 -18.69 9.21 5.71
N GLU A 38 -19.70 10.05 5.42
CA GLU A 38 -20.65 10.54 6.42
C GLU A 38 -21.55 9.41 6.93
N LYS A 39 -21.92 8.48 6.06
CA LYS A 39 -22.67 7.28 6.43
C LYS A 39 -21.78 6.34 7.25
N ALA A 40 -20.51 6.14 6.85
CA ALA A 40 -19.55 5.35 7.60
C ALA A 40 -19.43 5.85 9.06
N ALA A 41 -19.27 7.16 9.24
CA ALA A 41 -19.13 7.78 10.55
C ALA A 41 -20.37 7.61 11.45
N LYS A 42 -21.56 7.42 10.87
CA LYS A 42 -22.83 7.24 11.60
C LYS A 42 -23.24 5.78 11.73
N THR A 43 -22.62 4.86 10.99
CA THR A 43 -22.95 3.43 11.05
C THR A 43 -22.58 2.90 12.43
N ASP A 44 -23.52 2.24 13.06
CA ASP A 44 -23.24 1.51 14.29
C ASP A 44 -22.53 0.20 13.93
N LEU A 45 -21.33 0.02 14.48
CA LEU A 45 -20.54 -1.17 14.26
C LEU A 45 -20.78 -2.10 15.46
N GLU A 46 -21.48 -3.21 15.22
CA GLU A 46 -21.57 -4.30 16.19
C GLU A 46 -20.17 -4.96 16.27
N ILE A 47 -19.35 -4.46 17.16
CA ILE A 47 -18.01 -5.00 17.40
C ILE A 47 -18.03 -5.71 18.75
N ALA A 48 -17.55 -6.96 18.79
CA ALA A 48 -17.28 -7.65 20.04
C ALA A 48 -16.26 -6.82 20.84
N ARG A 49 -16.70 -6.27 21.97
CA ARG A 49 -15.92 -5.28 22.71
C ARG A 49 -14.56 -5.81 23.16
N GLU A 50 -14.52 -7.05 23.63
CA GLU A 50 -13.28 -7.68 24.10
C GLU A 50 -12.26 -7.85 22.98
N ASP A 51 -12.69 -8.28 21.80
CA ASP A 51 -11.82 -8.45 20.63
C ASP A 51 -11.30 -7.09 20.15
N PHE A 52 -12.17 -6.08 20.14
CA PHE A 52 -11.79 -4.72 19.76
C PHE A 52 -10.73 -4.14 20.71
N ASP A 53 -10.94 -4.27 22.02
CA ASP A 53 -10.01 -3.77 23.02
C ASP A 53 -8.65 -4.47 22.96
N ALA A 54 -8.64 -5.78 22.72
CA ALA A 54 -7.41 -6.54 22.52
C ALA A 54 -6.64 -6.04 21.30
N MET A 55 -7.31 -5.93 20.16
CA MET A 55 -6.73 -5.44 18.91
C MET A 55 -6.27 -3.98 19.02
N PHE A 56 -7.04 -3.12 19.67
CA PHE A 56 -6.68 -1.72 19.89
C PHE A 56 -5.40 -1.58 20.72
N LYS A 57 -5.27 -2.33 21.80
CA LYS A 57 -4.05 -2.35 22.62
C LYS A 57 -2.84 -2.85 21.86
N GLU A 58 -3.01 -3.88 21.04
CA GLU A 58 -1.94 -4.40 20.19
C GLU A 58 -1.45 -3.33 19.22
N MET A 59 -2.36 -2.66 18.52
CA MET A 59 -2.02 -1.58 17.58
C MET A 59 -1.40 -0.35 18.28
N GLU A 60 -1.84 -0.04 19.51
CA GLU A 60 -1.27 1.03 20.32
C GLU A 60 0.15 0.70 20.78
N ALA A 61 0.41 -0.54 21.17
CA ALA A 61 1.73 -1.01 21.60
C ALA A 61 2.79 -0.99 20.50
N ASP A 62 2.37 -0.98 19.24
CA ASP A 62 3.22 -0.74 18.07
C ASP A 62 4.45 -1.65 17.97
N TYR A 63 4.26 -2.95 18.17
CA TYR A 63 5.33 -3.94 18.18
C TYR A 63 6.16 -3.97 16.90
N ASN A 64 5.58 -3.56 15.78
CA ASN A 64 6.19 -3.62 14.45
C ASN A 64 7.07 -2.41 14.12
N LEU A 65 7.16 -1.41 14.98
CA LEU A 65 7.92 -0.17 14.70
C LEU A 65 9.35 -0.46 14.24
N LYS A 66 10.04 -1.39 14.90
CA LYS A 66 11.44 -1.72 14.61
C LYS A 66 11.62 -2.45 13.27
N HIS A 67 10.59 -3.04 12.71
CA HIS A 67 10.69 -3.76 11.42
C HIS A 67 10.90 -2.80 10.26
N PHE A 68 10.40 -1.58 10.36
CA PHE A 68 10.53 -0.56 9.32
C PHE A 68 11.86 0.18 9.34
N ASP A 69 12.62 0.08 10.45
CA ASP A 69 13.92 0.71 10.62
C ASP A 69 15.08 -0.14 10.10
N ARG A 70 14.83 -1.40 9.75
CA ARG A 70 15.87 -2.30 9.22
C ARG A 70 16.39 -1.77 7.89
N LYS A 71 17.72 -1.74 7.77
CA LYS A 71 18.39 -1.52 6.48
C LYS A 71 18.31 -2.81 5.68
N ALA A 72 17.47 -2.83 4.65
CA ALA A 72 17.50 -3.89 3.66
C ALA A 72 18.75 -3.72 2.81
N SER A 73 19.50 -4.79 2.57
CA SER A 73 20.49 -4.82 1.50
C SER A 73 19.72 -4.99 0.18
N LEU A 74 19.55 -3.88 -0.52
CA LEU A 74 18.89 -3.86 -1.83
C LEU A 74 19.92 -4.01 -2.98
N ASP A 75 21.20 -4.04 -2.66
CA ASP A 75 22.30 -4.08 -3.65
C ASP A 75 22.20 -5.31 -4.55
N ARG A 76 21.71 -6.42 -4.03
CA ARG A 76 21.54 -7.67 -4.78
C ARG A 76 20.48 -7.61 -5.90
N LEU A 77 19.63 -6.60 -5.90
CA LEU A 77 18.66 -6.41 -7.00
C LEU A 77 19.35 -6.14 -8.34
N ASN A 78 20.59 -5.65 -8.31
CA ASN A 78 21.41 -5.48 -9.51
C ASN A 78 21.90 -6.79 -10.12
N GLU A 79 21.80 -7.91 -9.38
CA GLU A 79 22.12 -9.26 -9.86
C GLU A 79 20.99 -9.85 -10.71
N LEU A 80 19.77 -9.27 -10.66
CA LEU A 80 18.64 -9.74 -11.42
C LEU A 80 18.82 -9.54 -12.92
N SER A 81 18.26 -10.47 -13.71
CA SER A 81 18.15 -10.24 -15.15
C SER A 81 17.33 -8.99 -15.44
N PRO A 82 17.53 -8.28 -16.57
CA PRO A 82 16.73 -7.10 -16.91
C PRO A 82 15.22 -7.38 -16.92
N LYS A 83 14.82 -8.57 -17.32
CA LYS A 83 13.42 -9.00 -17.32
C LYS A 83 12.86 -9.15 -15.91
N ASP A 84 13.59 -9.81 -15.04
CA ASP A 84 13.15 -10.02 -13.66
C ASP A 84 13.16 -8.72 -12.87
N LYS A 85 14.18 -7.87 -13.12
CA LYS A 85 14.24 -6.52 -12.54
C LYS A 85 13.01 -5.69 -12.92
N ALA A 86 12.61 -5.69 -14.20
CA ALA A 86 11.42 -4.97 -14.66
C ALA A 86 10.13 -5.46 -13.98
N VAL A 87 9.97 -6.76 -13.80
CA VAL A 87 8.83 -7.35 -13.07
C VAL A 87 8.83 -6.89 -11.62
N TYR A 88 10.00 -6.89 -10.98
CA TYR A 88 10.17 -6.49 -9.60
C TYR A 88 9.88 -5.01 -9.38
N GLU A 89 10.42 -4.13 -10.21
CA GLU A 89 10.13 -2.69 -10.19
C GLU A 89 8.63 -2.42 -10.35
N SER A 90 7.99 -3.08 -11.32
CA SER A 90 6.54 -3.00 -11.54
C SER A 90 5.75 -3.44 -10.30
N TYR A 91 6.18 -4.51 -9.64
CA TYR A 91 5.58 -4.96 -8.38
C TYR A 91 5.70 -3.90 -7.28
N LEU A 92 6.90 -3.34 -7.07
CA LEU A 92 7.15 -2.32 -6.04
C LEU A 92 6.33 -1.05 -6.28
N VAL A 93 6.26 -0.56 -7.53
CA VAL A 93 5.49 0.65 -7.87
C VAL A 93 4.01 0.43 -7.59
N ARG A 94 3.45 -0.71 -7.97
CA ARG A 94 2.05 -1.03 -7.68
C ARG A 94 1.78 -1.16 -6.19
N SER A 95 2.68 -1.81 -5.48
CA SER A 95 2.53 -2.00 -4.04
C SER A 95 2.60 -0.67 -3.30
N VAL A 96 3.59 0.20 -3.57
CA VAL A 96 3.69 1.50 -2.90
C VAL A 96 2.47 2.39 -3.15
N VAL A 97 1.89 2.35 -4.34
CA VAL A 97 0.67 3.10 -4.65
C VAL A 97 -0.55 2.51 -3.95
N SER A 98 -0.61 1.17 -3.81
CA SER A 98 -1.68 0.50 -3.07
C SER A 98 -1.69 0.90 -1.61
N GLU A 99 -0.56 0.76 -0.92
CA GLU A 99 -0.39 1.15 0.48
C GLU A 99 -0.70 2.64 0.70
N PHE A 100 -0.23 3.50 -0.19
CA PHE A 100 -0.55 4.93 -0.12
C PHE A 100 -2.04 5.23 -0.33
N SER A 101 -2.71 4.48 -1.19
CA SER A 101 -4.17 4.56 -1.37
C SER A 101 -4.91 4.16 -0.08
N GLY A 102 -4.49 3.07 0.56
CA GLY A 102 -5.00 2.62 1.86
C GLY A 102 -4.81 3.69 2.94
N PHE A 103 -3.60 4.26 3.02
CA PHE A 103 -3.32 5.37 3.93
C PHE A 103 -4.31 6.54 3.78
N LEU A 104 -4.56 7.00 2.55
CA LEU A 104 -5.48 8.12 2.31
C LEU A 104 -6.92 7.78 2.71
N LEU A 105 -7.37 6.57 2.40
CA LEU A 105 -8.70 6.10 2.72
C LEU A 105 -8.91 6.00 4.25
N PHE A 106 -8.02 5.33 4.96
CA PHE A 106 -8.11 5.18 6.41
C PHE A 106 -7.96 6.51 7.14
N LYS A 107 -7.12 7.41 6.65
CA LYS A 107 -6.98 8.76 7.19
C LYS A 107 -8.29 9.54 7.07
N GLU A 108 -8.99 9.47 5.94
CA GLU A 108 -10.27 10.16 5.77
C GLU A 108 -11.35 9.54 6.66
N ILE A 109 -11.44 8.21 6.73
CA ILE A 109 -12.37 7.52 7.64
C ILE A 109 -12.11 7.94 9.09
N SER A 110 -10.85 7.93 9.53
CA SER A 110 -10.45 8.40 10.87
C SER A 110 -10.96 9.81 11.16
N ASN A 111 -10.74 10.74 10.23
CA ASN A 111 -11.16 12.13 10.38
C ASN A 111 -12.68 12.25 10.54
N ARG A 112 -13.46 11.45 9.80
CA ARG A 112 -14.93 11.46 9.88
C ARG A 112 -15.43 10.90 11.19
N PHE A 113 -14.87 9.81 11.68
CA PHE A 113 -15.21 9.28 13.00
C PHE A 113 -14.90 10.28 14.12
N LYS A 114 -13.74 10.91 14.10
CA LYS A 114 -13.36 11.95 15.08
C LYS A 114 -14.33 13.14 15.07
N LYS A 115 -14.70 13.63 13.87
CA LYS A 115 -15.69 14.71 13.73
C LYS A 115 -17.07 14.31 14.21
N ALA A 116 -17.45 13.05 14.10
CA ALA A 116 -18.71 12.52 14.62
C ALA A 116 -18.69 12.22 16.14
N GLY A 117 -17.62 12.59 16.86
CA GLY A 117 -17.48 12.34 18.29
C GLY A 117 -17.10 10.90 18.66
N ARG A 118 -16.79 10.06 17.67
CA ARG A 118 -16.40 8.65 17.87
C ARG A 118 -14.88 8.52 17.93
N ALA A 119 -14.27 9.10 18.94
CA ALA A 119 -12.82 9.28 19.04
C ALA A 119 -12.04 7.96 18.99
N GLU A 120 -12.53 6.92 19.66
CA GLU A 120 -11.87 5.60 19.72
C GLU A 120 -11.81 4.93 18.36
N LEU A 121 -12.91 4.88 17.62
CA LEU A 121 -12.91 4.38 16.24
C LEU A 121 -12.02 5.23 15.32
N GLY A 122 -12.07 6.56 15.51
CA GLY A 122 -11.18 7.45 14.80
C GLY A 122 -9.71 7.15 15.10
N GLN A 123 -9.36 6.82 16.33
CA GLN A 123 -8.00 6.43 16.68
C GLN A 123 -7.61 5.06 16.09
N PHE A 124 -8.51 4.09 16.09
CA PHE A 124 -8.31 2.81 15.44
C PHE A 124 -7.94 2.96 13.95
N PHE A 125 -8.72 3.74 13.21
CA PHE A 125 -8.40 4.03 11.81
C PHE A 125 -7.14 4.90 11.64
N THR A 126 -6.72 5.65 12.67
CA THR A 126 -5.41 6.33 12.66
C THR A 126 -4.27 5.33 12.71
N PHE A 127 -4.40 4.26 13.49
CA PHE A 127 -3.40 3.19 13.53
C PHE A 127 -3.28 2.47 12.19
N LEU A 128 -4.41 2.10 11.57
CA LEU A 128 -4.41 1.52 10.23
C LEU A 128 -3.71 2.45 9.22
N ALA A 129 -4.07 3.73 9.21
CA ALA A 129 -3.42 4.70 8.33
C ALA A 129 -1.92 4.83 8.61
N ARG A 130 -1.49 4.74 9.87
CA ARG A 130 -0.07 4.76 10.25
C ARG A 130 0.69 3.60 9.62
N ASP A 131 0.12 2.41 9.69
CA ASP A 131 0.78 1.20 9.22
C ASP A 131 0.85 1.18 7.69
N GLU A 132 -0.19 1.57 6.99
CA GLU A 132 -0.17 1.79 5.54
C GLU A 132 0.89 2.82 5.10
N ALA A 133 1.03 3.92 5.85
CA ALA A 133 2.06 4.92 5.57
C ALA A 133 3.49 4.35 5.74
N ARG A 134 3.68 3.46 6.71
CA ARG A 134 4.96 2.77 6.94
C ARG A 134 5.29 1.80 5.82
N HIS A 135 4.30 1.00 5.40
CA HIS A 135 4.43 0.11 4.26
C HIS A 135 4.82 0.88 3.01
N ALA A 136 4.08 1.93 2.68
CA ALA A 136 4.39 2.80 1.56
C ALA A 136 5.80 3.43 1.67
N GLY A 137 6.18 3.87 2.87
CA GLY A 137 7.52 4.43 3.13
C GLY A 137 8.63 3.41 2.94
N PHE A 138 8.44 2.16 3.36
CA PHE A 138 9.40 1.09 3.17
C PHE A 138 9.58 0.75 1.69
N LEU A 139 8.48 0.51 0.98
CA LEU A 139 8.50 0.22 -0.46
C LEU A 139 9.07 1.38 -1.28
N GLY A 140 8.77 2.63 -0.87
CA GLY A 140 9.33 3.83 -1.48
C GLY A 140 10.85 3.93 -1.33
N ARG A 141 11.41 3.48 -0.20
CA ARG A 141 12.88 3.40 -0.02
C ARG A 141 13.49 2.36 -0.95
N ALA A 142 12.83 1.20 -1.12
CA ALA A 142 13.26 0.17 -2.05
C ALA A 142 13.31 0.70 -3.49
N LEU A 143 12.24 1.37 -3.93
CA LEU A 143 12.18 2.01 -5.25
C LEU A 143 13.28 3.07 -5.44
N LYS A 144 13.49 3.89 -4.41
CA LYS A 144 14.53 4.95 -4.47
C LYS A 144 15.94 4.36 -4.59
N ALA A 145 16.21 3.22 -3.99
CA ALA A 145 17.48 2.51 -4.15
C ALA A 145 17.71 2.07 -5.60
N GLU A 146 16.62 1.77 -6.34
CA GLU A 146 16.64 1.47 -7.77
C GLU A 146 16.60 2.71 -8.68
N GLY A 147 16.72 3.91 -8.11
CA GLY A 147 16.64 5.17 -8.86
C GLY A 147 15.23 5.56 -9.30
N ILE A 148 14.21 4.86 -8.84
CA ILE A 148 12.82 5.13 -9.17
C ILE A 148 12.19 6.02 -8.09
N ASN A 149 11.71 7.20 -8.50
CA ASN A 149 11.04 8.13 -7.61
C ASN A 149 9.55 8.22 -7.96
N VAL A 150 8.68 7.83 -7.04
CA VAL A 150 7.23 7.94 -7.18
C VAL A 150 6.74 9.10 -6.32
N ASP A 151 6.23 10.15 -6.97
CA ASP A 151 5.64 11.30 -6.26
C ASP A 151 4.21 10.96 -5.81
N LEU A 152 4.12 10.23 -4.70
CA LEU A 152 2.86 9.76 -4.14
C LEU A 152 1.86 10.89 -3.82
N PRO A 153 2.25 12.03 -3.21
CA PRO A 153 1.33 13.13 -2.95
C PRO A 153 0.72 13.70 -4.23
N ASN A 154 1.54 13.93 -5.25
CA ASN A 154 1.06 14.43 -6.53
C ASN A 154 0.15 13.43 -7.23
N LEU A 155 0.48 12.13 -7.14
CA LEU A 155 -0.35 11.06 -7.68
C LEU A 155 -1.72 11.01 -7.00
N GLY A 156 -1.77 11.10 -5.68
CA GLY A 156 -3.02 11.12 -4.90
C GLY A 156 -3.91 12.34 -5.23
N ASN A 157 -3.31 13.49 -5.51
CA ASN A 157 -4.05 14.69 -5.87
C ASN A 157 -4.58 14.69 -7.31
N LYS A 158 -3.91 14.00 -8.22
CA LYS A 158 -4.26 13.99 -9.65
C LYS A 158 -5.18 12.86 -10.07
N ARG A 159 -5.25 11.77 -9.31
CA ARG A 159 -6.09 10.63 -9.64
C ARG A 159 -7.53 10.83 -9.23
N ALA A 160 -8.43 10.54 -10.15
CA ALA A 160 -9.85 10.42 -9.83
C ALA A 160 -10.06 9.21 -8.93
N ALA A 161 -10.72 9.44 -7.79
CA ALA A 161 -11.09 8.34 -6.90
C ALA A 161 -12.26 7.55 -7.49
N THR A 162 -12.23 6.23 -7.29
CA THR A 162 -13.35 5.35 -7.63
C THR A 162 -14.29 5.27 -6.43
N PHE A 163 -15.55 5.63 -6.67
CA PHE A 163 -16.59 5.51 -5.64
C PHE A 163 -17.05 4.06 -5.49
N PHE A 164 -17.10 3.61 -4.24
CA PHE A 164 -17.79 2.38 -3.85
C PHE A 164 -18.76 2.65 -2.71
N PRO A 165 -19.96 2.02 -2.69
CA PRO A 165 -20.79 1.98 -1.51
C PRO A 165 -20.03 1.46 -0.30
N LEU A 166 -20.38 1.91 0.91
CA LEU A 166 -19.65 1.61 2.13
C LEU A 166 -19.43 0.09 2.36
N SER A 167 -20.45 -0.71 2.17
CA SER A 167 -20.35 -2.18 2.31
C SER A 167 -19.33 -2.78 1.35
N TRP A 168 -19.27 -2.29 0.12
CA TRP A 168 -18.32 -2.76 -0.88
C TRP A 168 -16.89 -2.32 -0.58
N VAL A 169 -16.68 -1.09 -0.10
CA VAL A 169 -15.32 -0.65 0.24
C VAL A 169 -14.76 -1.45 1.40
N LEU A 170 -15.56 -1.70 2.46
CA LEU A 170 -15.13 -2.50 3.60
C LEU A 170 -14.84 -3.95 3.22
N TYR A 171 -15.70 -4.54 2.39
CA TYR A 171 -15.50 -5.90 1.90
C TYR A 171 -14.26 -6.00 1.01
N SER A 172 -14.05 -5.04 0.11
CA SER A 172 -12.88 -5.00 -0.77
C SER A 172 -11.58 -4.82 0.02
N LEU A 173 -11.59 -4.00 1.07
CA LEU A 173 -10.45 -3.84 1.99
C LEU A 173 -10.13 -5.18 2.68
N TYR A 174 -11.14 -5.81 3.28
CA TYR A 174 -10.95 -7.12 3.92
C TYR A 174 -10.35 -8.16 2.98
N LEU A 175 -10.86 -8.26 1.74
CA LEU A 175 -10.31 -9.18 0.74
C LEU A 175 -8.89 -8.80 0.33
N SER A 176 -8.60 -7.52 0.18
CA SER A 176 -7.25 -7.04 -0.17
C SER A 176 -6.23 -7.43 0.90
N GLU A 177 -6.57 -7.25 2.18
CA GLU A 177 -5.73 -7.67 3.31
C GLU A 177 -5.51 -9.19 3.31
N LYS A 178 -6.57 -9.97 3.15
CA LYS A 178 -6.46 -11.44 3.10
C LYS A 178 -5.61 -11.92 1.93
N ILE A 179 -5.78 -11.34 0.74
CA ILE A 179 -4.98 -11.67 -0.45
C ILE A 179 -3.53 -11.23 -0.25
N GLY A 180 -3.31 -10.03 0.31
CA GLY A 180 -1.98 -9.50 0.62
C GLY A 180 -1.24 -10.41 1.59
N TYR A 181 -1.87 -10.77 2.70
CA TYR A 181 -1.33 -11.69 3.70
C TYR A 181 -0.84 -13.01 3.07
N TRP A 182 -1.69 -13.71 2.34
CA TRP A 182 -1.31 -14.98 1.70
C TRP A 182 -0.24 -14.80 0.63
N ARG A 183 -0.29 -13.72 -0.13
CA ARG A 183 0.72 -13.39 -1.14
C ARG A 183 2.09 -13.24 -0.50
N TYR A 184 2.20 -12.46 0.56
CA TYR A 184 3.47 -12.24 1.25
C TYR A 184 4.00 -13.51 1.89
N ILE A 185 3.15 -14.30 2.55
CA ILE A 185 3.56 -15.61 3.10
C ILE A 185 4.09 -16.53 2.02
N LEU A 186 3.40 -16.65 0.90
CA LEU A 186 3.83 -17.55 -0.19
C LEU A 186 5.15 -17.10 -0.81
N ILE A 187 5.33 -15.80 -1.03
CA ILE A 187 6.59 -15.24 -1.53
C ILE A 187 7.71 -15.50 -0.53
N ASN A 188 7.50 -15.18 0.74
CA ASN A 188 8.50 -15.38 1.79
C ASN A 188 8.90 -16.86 1.91
N ARG A 189 7.95 -17.78 1.95
CA ARG A 189 8.21 -19.23 1.98
C ARG A 189 8.99 -19.71 0.76
N HIS A 190 8.61 -19.22 -0.43
CA HIS A 190 9.33 -19.56 -1.66
C HIS A 190 10.78 -19.08 -1.59
N LEU A 191 11.03 -17.87 -1.15
CA LEU A 191 12.38 -17.29 -1.07
C LEU A 191 13.20 -17.88 0.08
N LYS A 192 12.59 -18.26 1.20
CA LYS A 192 13.26 -19.03 2.27
C LYS A 192 13.82 -20.36 1.76
N ASN A 193 13.10 -21.02 0.85
CA ASN A 193 13.53 -22.26 0.23
C ASN A 193 14.50 -22.07 -0.95
N ASN A 194 14.73 -20.82 -1.38
CA ASN A 194 15.62 -20.44 -2.47
C ASN A 194 16.42 -19.17 -2.11
N PRO A 195 17.26 -19.26 -1.06
CA PRO A 195 17.94 -18.07 -0.51
C PRO A 195 18.99 -17.48 -1.47
N GLU A 196 19.37 -18.22 -2.50
CA GLU A 196 20.27 -17.77 -3.56
C GLU A 196 19.66 -16.69 -4.46
N LYS A 197 18.34 -16.53 -4.44
CA LYS A 197 17.66 -15.53 -5.26
C LYS A 197 17.97 -14.12 -4.76
N ALA A 198 18.32 -13.23 -5.67
CA ALA A 198 18.74 -11.85 -5.37
C ALA A 198 17.71 -11.05 -4.56
N CYS A 199 16.42 -11.31 -4.78
CA CYS A 199 15.33 -10.60 -4.08
C CYS A 199 14.98 -11.19 -2.70
N ALA A 200 15.57 -12.34 -2.30
CA ALA A 200 15.27 -12.97 -1.02
C ALA A 200 15.46 -12.03 0.19
N PRO A 201 16.56 -11.26 0.30
CA PRO A 201 16.77 -10.35 1.44
C PRO A 201 15.69 -9.26 1.58
N LEU A 202 15.09 -8.83 0.47
CA LEU A 202 14.01 -7.86 0.54
C LEU A 202 12.75 -8.48 1.17
N PHE A 203 12.41 -9.70 0.78
CA PHE A 203 11.18 -10.34 1.24
C PHE A 203 11.27 -10.88 2.68
N ASP A 204 12.46 -10.96 3.27
CA ASP A 204 12.63 -11.26 4.70
C ASP A 204 11.95 -10.20 5.59
N PHE A 205 11.70 -8.99 5.06
CA PHE A 205 10.97 -7.94 5.78
C PHE A 205 9.45 -8.15 5.79
N PHE A 206 8.94 -8.95 4.89
CA PHE A 206 7.49 -9.20 4.82
C PHE A 206 7.00 -10.25 5.82
N GLU A 207 7.89 -11.08 6.34
CA GLU A 207 7.50 -12.07 7.37
C GLU A 207 6.86 -11.43 8.60
N PRO A 208 7.40 -10.32 9.16
CA PRO A 208 6.77 -9.61 10.27
C PRO A 208 5.48 -8.86 9.94
N TRP A 209 5.17 -8.67 8.66
CA TRP A 209 3.92 -8.03 8.22
C TRP A 209 2.76 -9.03 8.14
N CYS A 210 3.07 -10.31 8.16
CA CYS A 210 2.11 -11.40 8.11
C CYS A 210 1.78 -11.93 9.49
#